data_5fe7655cd97ca26f2c42aa13138ccdcd
#
_entry.id   5fe7655cd97ca26f2c42aa13138ccdcd
#
_cell.length_a   1.000
_cell.length_b   1.000
_cell.length_c   1.000
_cell.angle_alpha   90.00
_cell.angle_beta   90.00
_cell.angle_gamma   90.00
#
_symmetry.space_group_name_H-M   'P 1'
#
loop_
_entity.id
_entity.type
_entity.pdbx_description
1 polymer ?
#
loop_
_entity_poly.entity_id
_entity_poly.type
_entity_poly.pdbx_seq_one_letter_code
_entity_poly.pdbx_strand_id
1 'polypeptide(L)'
;MCIRDSPYTSIIVQTAGLLKEIFGEEHVLEHHSNFNPDEIKNEEVREKAKLATENWDYPIIVTTNVQLFESMFSNKPSDCRKLHNIVNSVLILDEAQTLPTDFLQPIVDALKAYQKIFGVSVLFTTASQPVLSGLIEGTNPKANFQGIDHITEIIPNEFALHDKLRRVKLVIDNTGKTYDEIAAKVAIYNKVLCIVNTRKDAKELYDRLPNEGIKLHLSRMMCPAHISETIRKVKALLKDKSHPIVRVIATQLVEAGVDIDFPVVFRQESGLDSILQAAGRCNREGRNTVGTTFVFSLAAEKRIPFGAMKAANNARLNLPANSDWFDPSTMTEYFYQLYCRKNTFDDKDIKHYLYNPNELCFETASKKFRLIDDDCMNIIVNWENSMELVEKLKESGCTYPLMKQLAKF
;
A
#
# COMPACT_ATOMS: atom_id res chain seq x y z
N MET A 1 -18.95 1.04 15.89
CA MET A 1 -17.58 0.53 15.65
C MET A 1 -16.99 1.23 14.43
N CYS A 2 -15.71 1.49 14.44
CA CYS A 2 -14.97 2.03 13.28
C CYS A 2 -13.87 1.04 12.91
N ILE A 3 -13.79 0.65 11.64
CA ILE A 3 -12.75 -0.23 11.13
C ILE A 3 -11.95 0.57 10.10
N ARG A 4 -10.66 0.78 10.38
CA ARG A 4 -9.74 1.39 9.43
C ARG A 4 -8.83 0.33 8.86
N ASP A 5 -8.88 0.23 7.57
CA ASP A 5 -8.13 -0.71 6.76
C ASP A 5 -7.00 0.02 6.02
N SER A 6 -5.86 -0.64 5.85
CA SER A 6 -4.74 -0.14 5.05
C SER A 6 -3.99 -1.30 4.39
N PRO A 7 -3.45 -1.12 3.18
CA PRO A 7 -2.71 -2.17 2.49
C PRO A 7 -1.31 -2.45 3.07
N TYR A 8 -0.84 -1.59 3.99
CA TYR A 8 0.53 -1.64 4.50
C TYR A 8 0.59 -1.72 6.03
N THR A 9 1.24 -2.75 6.57
CA THR A 9 1.39 -2.95 8.02
C THR A 9 2.09 -1.80 8.73
N SER A 10 3.04 -1.10 8.08
CA SER A 10 3.70 0.07 8.64
C SER A 10 2.76 1.25 8.90
N ILE A 11 1.77 1.47 8.02
CA ILE A 11 0.73 2.49 8.21
C ILE A 11 -0.17 2.09 9.37
N ILE A 12 -0.52 0.81 9.47
CA ILE A 12 -1.38 0.28 10.52
C ILE A 12 -0.77 0.56 11.88
N VAL A 13 0.51 0.21 12.09
CA VAL A 13 1.21 0.45 13.35
C VAL A 13 1.24 1.95 13.72
N GLN A 14 1.55 2.82 12.75
CA GLN A 14 1.55 4.28 12.98
C GLN A 14 0.16 4.80 13.33
N THR A 15 -0.84 4.38 12.57
CA THR A 15 -2.24 4.82 12.77
C THR A 15 -2.79 4.30 14.08
N ALA A 16 -2.55 3.02 14.41
CA ALA A 16 -2.97 2.44 15.67
C ALA A 16 -2.31 3.17 16.86
N GLY A 17 -1.01 3.47 16.75
CA GLY A 17 -0.30 4.26 17.77
C GLY A 17 -0.95 5.61 18.01
N LEU A 18 -1.19 6.38 16.96
CA LEU A 18 -1.85 7.68 17.05
C LEU A 18 -3.28 7.58 17.63
N LEU A 19 -4.06 6.59 17.20
CA LEU A 19 -5.42 6.41 17.70
C LEU A 19 -5.43 5.98 19.17
N LYS A 20 -4.46 5.16 19.60
CA LYS A 20 -4.27 4.80 21.03
C LYS A 20 -3.92 6.01 21.88
N GLU A 21 -3.10 6.92 21.37
CA GLU A 21 -2.78 8.20 22.07
C GLU A 21 -4.03 9.10 22.23
N ILE A 22 -4.92 9.11 21.24
CA ILE A 22 -6.12 9.96 21.23
C ILE A 22 -7.27 9.35 22.03
N PHE A 23 -7.54 8.06 21.85
CA PHE A 23 -8.75 7.41 22.34
C PHE A 23 -8.52 6.46 23.53
N GLY A 24 -7.26 6.17 23.87
CA GLY A 24 -6.87 5.18 24.87
C GLY A 24 -6.60 3.80 24.26
N GLU A 25 -5.65 3.08 24.85
CA GLU A 25 -5.20 1.76 24.39
C GLU A 25 -6.33 0.71 24.47
N GLU A 26 -7.23 0.87 25.45
CA GLU A 26 -8.36 -0.01 25.70
C GLU A 26 -9.49 0.10 24.65
N HIS A 27 -9.44 1.10 23.77
CA HIS A 27 -10.46 1.35 22.74
C HIS A 27 -9.98 1.01 21.32
N VAL A 28 -8.69 0.73 21.14
CA VAL A 28 -8.10 0.52 19.81
C VAL A 28 -7.45 -0.85 19.69
N LEU A 29 -8.04 -1.70 18.86
CA LEU A 29 -7.49 -2.99 18.47
C LEU A 29 -6.64 -2.84 17.21
N GLU A 30 -5.39 -3.25 17.29
CA GLU A 30 -4.51 -3.45 16.15
C GLU A 30 -4.55 -4.91 15.74
N HIS A 31 -4.85 -5.23 14.45
CA HIS A 31 -4.97 -6.62 14.00
C HIS A 31 -4.37 -6.82 12.61
N HIS A 32 -3.16 -7.36 12.56
CA HIS A 32 -2.43 -7.75 11.35
C HIS A 32 -1.46 -8.90 11.66
N SER A 33 -0.81 -9.46 10.64
CA SER A 33 0.06 -10.64 10.76
C SER A 33 1.19 -10.50 11.79
N ASN A 34 1.73 -9.28 11.95
CA ASN A 34 2.85 -9.01 12.86
C ASN A 34 2.40 -8.54 14.26
N PHE A 35 1.10 -8.38 14.48
CA PHE A 35 0.58 -7.95 15.79
C PHE A 35 0.78 -9.06 16.83
N ASN A 36 1.38 -8.69 17.96
CA ASN A 36 1.59 -9.60 19.08
C ASN A 36 0.92 -9.05 20.35
N PRO A 37 -0.26 -9.59 20.74
CA PRO A 37 -0.93 -9.15 21.97
C PRO A 37 -0.07 -9.30 23.23
N ASP A 38 0.88 -10.24 23.26
CA ASP A 38 1.73 -10.49 24.44
C ASP A 38 2.70 -9.33 24.73
N GLU A 39 2.87 -8.39 23.81
CA GLU A 39 3.64 -7.16 24.02
C GLU A 39 2.86 -6.08 24.79
N ILE A 40 1.56 -6.24 24.96
CA ILE A 40 0.71 -5.34 25.74
C ILE A 40 1.02 -5.52 27.22
N LYS A 41 1.45 -4.45 27.89
CA LYS A 41 1.92 -4.47 29.29
C LYS A 41 0.78 -4.70 30.28
N ASN A 42 -0.41 -4.11 30.02
CA ASN A 42 -1.58 -4.29 30.85
C ASN A 42 -2.23 -5.63 30.57
N GLU A 43 -2.32 -6.50 31.59
CA GLU A 43 -2.81 -7.87 31.45
C GLU A 43 -4.29 -7.93 31.06
N GLU A 44 -5.13 -7.07 31.62
CA GLU A 44 -6.56 -7.02 31.30
C GLU A 44 -6.78 -6.58 29.83
N VAL A 45 -6.06 -5.56 29.38
CA VAL A 45 -6.10 -5.10 28.00
C VAL A 45 -5.56 -6.16 27.04
N ARG A 46 -4.51 -6.87 27.45
CA ARG A 46 -3.92 -7.97 26.66
C ARG A 46 -4.90 -9.10 26.42
N GLU A 47 -5.54 -9.61 27.48
CA GLU A 47 -6.50 -10.71 27.34
C GLU A 47 -7.73 -10.28 26.55
N LYS A 48 -8.23 -9.07 26.78
CA LYS A 48 -9.32 -8.49 25.99
C LYS A 48 -8.93 -8.39 24.51
N ALA A 49 -7.71 -7.91 24.19
CA ALA A 49 -7.22 -7.80 22.83
C ALA A 49 -7.09 -9.18 22.14
N LYS A 50 -6.64 -10.22 22.86
CA LYS A 50 -6.58 -11.59 22.33
C LYS A 50 -7.96 -12.08 21.89
N LEU A 51 -8.96 -11.95 22.74
CA LEU A 51 -10.35 -12.33 22.43
C LEU A 51 -10.93 -11.50 21.27
N ALA A 52 -10.64 -10.21 21.27
CA ALA A 52 -11.12 -9.29 20.26
C ALA A 52 -10.52 -9.54 18.86
N THR A 53 -9.32 -10.11 18.74
CA THR A 53 -8.76 -10.50 17.44
C THR A 53 -9.58 -11.58 16.74
N GLU A 54 -10.33 -12.39 17.49
CA GLU A 54 -11.15 -13.45 16.93
C GLU A 54 -12.50 -12.92 16.38
N ASN A 55 -13.11 -11.93 17.02
CA ASN A 55 -14.47 -11.48 16.72
C ASN A 55 -14.60 -9.99 16.39
N TRP A 56 -13.54 -9.19 16.57
CA TRP A 56 -13.56 -7.74 16.39
C TRP A 56 -14.56 -6.97 17.27
N ASP A 57 -14.81 -7.46 18.48
CA ASP A 57 -15.62 -6.74 19.48
C ASP A 57 -14.80 -5.62 20.14
N TYR A 58 -14.59 -4.53 19.40
CA TYR A 58 -13.82 -3.35 19.82
C TYR A 58 -14.36 -2.09 19.18
N PRO A 59 -14.30 -0.92 19.86
CA PRO A 59 -14.80 0.33 19.30
C PRO A 59 -14.07 0.78 18.03
N ILE A 60 -12.75 0.64 17.99
CA ILE A 60 -11.89 1.01 16.86
C ILE A 60 -10.98 -0.15 16.54
N ILE A 61 -10.96 -0.54 15.27
CA ILE A 61 -10.10 -1.61 14.75
C ILE A 61 -9.24 -1.06 13.62
N VAL A 62 -7.94 -1.28 13.71
CA VAL A 62 -6.98 -0.96 12.65
C VAL A 62 -6.42 -2.27 12.10
N THR A 63 -6.66 -2.54 10.82
CA THR A 63 -6.39 -3.84 10.21
C THR A 63 -5.86 -3.71 8.78
N THR A 64 -5.66 -4.84 8.08
CA THR A 64 -5.24 -4.89 6.69
C THR A 64 -6.42 -5.21 5.76
N ASN A 65 -6.35 -4.72 4.50
CA ASN A 65 -7.28 -5.11 3.42
C ASN A 65 -7.41 -6.63 3.32
N VAL A 66 -6.30 -7.34 3.46
CA VAL A 66 -6.27 -8.80 3.43
C VAL A 66 -7.14 -9.39 4.53
N GLN A 67 -6.92 -8.95 5.77
CA GLN A 67 -7.67 -9.46 6.92
C GLN A 67 -9.17 -9.14 6.84
N LEU A 68 -9.52 -7.93 6.35
CA LEU A 68 -10.90 -7.52 6.17
C LEU A 68 -11.60 -8.34 5.09
N PHE A 69 -11.07 -8.29 3.86
CA PHE A 69 -11.76 -8.91 2.73
C PHE A 69 -11.68 -10.44 2.75
N GLU A 70 -10.56 -11.04 3.15
CA GLU A 70 -10.50 -12.49 3.29
C GLU A 70 -11.45 -13.01 4.39
N SER A 71 -11.72 -12.23 5.45
CA SER A 71 -12.78 -12.57 6.42
C SER A 71 -14.17 -12.46 5.80
N MET A 72 -14.44 -11.44 4.97
CA MET A 72 -15.74 -11.27 4.30
C MET A 72 -16.06 -12.43 3.32
N PHE A 73 -15.05 -13.00 2.68
CA PHE A 73 -15.21 -14.10 1.72
C PHE A 73 -14.84 -15.47 2.29
N SER A 74 -14.61 -15.58 3.61
CA SER A 74 -14.26 -16.85 4.25
C SER A 74 -15.47 -17.75 4.43
N ASN A 75 -15.24 -19.06 4.32
CA ASN A 75 -16.20 -20.12 4.73
C ASN A 75 -15.88 -20.72 6.10
N LYS A 76 -14.80 -20.25 6.76
CA LYS A 76 -14.38 -20.76 8.06
C LYS A 76 -15.09 -20.02 9.18
N PRO A 77 -15.74 -20.72 10.13
CA PRO A 77 -16.44 -20.08 11.25
C PRO A 77 -15.55 -19.14 12.08
N SER A 78 -14.27 -19.48 12.25
CA SER A 78 -13.28 -18.65 12.97
C SER A 78 -13.13 -17.25 12.34
N ASP A 79 -13.10 -17.19 11.01
CA ASP A 79 -12.90 -15.93 10.31
C ASP A 79 -14.22 -15.15 10.21
N CYS A 80 -15.34 -15.87 10.03
CA CYS A 80 -16.67 -15.29 9.92
C CYS A 80 -17.18 -14.66 11.22
N ARG A 81 -16.62 -15.02 12.39
CA ARG A 81 -17.00 -14.40 13.68
C ARG A 81 -16.87 -12.89 13.70
N LYS A 82 -15.96 -12.33 12.91
CA LYS A 82 -15.75 -10.87 12.82
C LYS A 82 -16.89 -10.14 12.14
N LEU A 83 -17.63 -10.82 11.24
CA LEU A 83 -18.59 -10.17 10.34
C LEU A 83 -19.80 -9.59 11.07
N HIS A 84 -20.25 -10.20 12.19
CA HIS A 84 -21.40 -9.69 12.94
C HIS A 84 -21.11 -8.34 13.60
N ASN A 85 -19.85 -8.06 13.95
CA ASN A 85 -19.45 -6.78 14.52
C ASN A 85 -19.20 -5.68 13.46
N ILE A 86 -19.17 -6.06 12.16
CA ILE A 86 -19.14 -5.06 11.07
C ILE A 86 -20.51 -4.38 10.87
N VAL A 87 -21.59 -5.04 11.29
CA VAL A 87 -22.95 -4.48 11.17
C VAL A 87 -23.06 -3.14 11.89
N ASN A 88 -23.69 -2.14 11.22
CA ASN A 88 -23.86 -0.76 11.74
C ASN A 88 -22.51 -0.08 12.11
N SER A 89 -21.45 -0.41 11.38
CA SER A 89 -20.14 0.19 11.58
C SER A 89 -19.76 1.18 10.48
N VAL A 90 -18.63 1.86 10.69
CA VAL A 90 -17.96 2.66 9.65
C VAL A 90 -16.72 1.91 9.20
N LEU A 91 -16.65 1.59 7.91
CA LEU A 91 -15.45 1.05 7.26
C LEU A 91 -14.70 2.20 6.59
N ILE A 92 -13.46 2.41 7.00
CA ILE A 92 -12.56 3.39 6.37
C ILE A 92 -11.52 2.62 5.57
N LEU A 93 -11.63 2.65 4.25
CA LEU A 93 -10.71 2.00 3.31
C LEU A 93 -9.65 3.02 2.89
N ASP A 94 -8.47 2.91 3.49
CA ASP A 94 -7.36 3.81 3.22
C ASP A 94 -6.55 3.35 2.01
N GLU A 95 -6.04 4.29 1.22
CA GLU A 95 -5.35 4.02 -0.04
C GLU A 95 -6.20 3.16 -1.00
N ALA A 96 -7.47 3.55 -1.19
CA ALA A 96 -8.46 2.78 -1.95
C ALA A 96 -8.03 2.43 -3.39
N GLN A 97 -7.10 3.18 -3.99
CA GLN A 97 -6.51 2.87 -5.29
C GLN A 97 -5.67 1.58 -5.30
N THR A 98 -5.31 1.06 -4.13
CA THR A 98 -4.56 -0.20 -4.00
C THR A 98 -5.45 -1.44 -3.96
N LEU A 99 -6.77 -1.27 -4.00
CA LEU A 99 -7.69 -2.40 -4.08
C LEU A 99 -7.35 -3.27 -5.31
N PRO A 100 -7.23 -4.61 -5.12
CA PRO A 100 -6.80 -5.48 -6.20
C PRO A 100 -7.84 -5.53 -7.31
N THR A 101 -7.46 -5.07 -8.48
CA THR A 101 -8.37 -5.01 -9.65
C THR A 101 -8.88 -6.37 -10.08
N ASP A 102 -8.17 -7.45 -9.78
CA ASP A 102 -8.53 -8.82 -10.11
C ASP A 102 -9.70 -9.37 -9.26
N PHE A 103 -9.99 -8.70 -8.14
CA PHE A 103 -11.11 -8.97 -7.24
C PHE A 103 -12.01 -7.75 -7.03
N LEU A 104 -11.86 -6.70 -7.84
CA LEU A 104 -12.51 -5.42 -7.56
C LEU A 104 -14.04 -5.53 -7.63
N GLN A 105 -14.59 -6.29 -8.57
CA GLN A 105 -16.04 -6.43 -8.68
C GLN A 105 -16.64 -7.19 -7.49
N PRO A 106 -16.15 -8.37 -7.07
CA PRO A 106 -16.61 -9.03 -5.84
C PRO A 106 -16.52 -8.14 -4.61
N ILE A 107 -15.42 -7.40 -4.45
CA ILE A 107 -15.21 -6.48 -3.32
C ILE A 107 -16.28 -5.39 -3.31
N VAL A 108 -16.49 -4.72 -4.44
CA VAL A 108 -17.48 -3.65 -4.56
C VAL A 108 -18.90 -4.17 -4.33
N ASP A 109 -19.24 -5.34 -4.87
CA ASP A 109 -20.55 -5.96 -4.67
C ASP A 109 -20.77 -6.31 -3.18
N ALA A 110 -19.74 -6.81 -2.47
CA ALA A 110 -19.80 -7.06 -1.04
C ALA A 110 -20.01 -5.76 -0.25
N LEU A 111 -19.27 -4.70 -0.54
CA LEU A 111 -19.41 -3.40 0.11
C LEU A 111 -20.82 -2.82 -0.09
N LYS A 112 -21.39 -2.92 -1.30
CA LYS A 112 -22.78 -2.52 -1.60
C LYS A 112 -23.78 -3.31 -0.77
N ALA A 113 -23.57 -4.64 -0.63
CA ALA A 113 -24.43 -5.48 0.19
C ALA A 113 -24.34 -5.11 1.68
N TYR A 114 -23.14 -4.88 2.22
CA TYR A 114 -22.94 -4.44 3.60
C TYR A 114 -23.58 -3.08 3.87
N GLN A 115 -23.45 -2.14 2.94
CA GLN A 115 -24.14 -0.84 3.05
C GLN A 115 -25.65 -1.00 3.08
N LYS A 116 -26.21 -1.73 2.11
CA LYS A 116 -27.66 -1.81 1.89
C LYS A 116 -28.36 -2.66 2.95
N ILE A 117 -27.76 -3.77 3.38
CA ILE A 117 -28.40 -4.79 4.21
C ILE A 117 -28.01 -4.62 5.68
N PHE A 118 -26.76 -4.27 5.95
CA PHE A 118 -26.19 -4.27 7.30
C PHE A 118 -25.91 -2.88 7.86
N GLY A 119 -26.36 -1.81 7.18
CA GLY A 119 -26.25 -0.43 7.67
C GLY A 119 -24.81 0.07 7.82
N VAL A 120 -23.87 -0.49 7.06
CA VAL A 120 -22.46 -0.09 7.10
C VAL A 120 -22.27 1.20 6.30
N SER A 121 -21.54 2.15 6.86
CA SER A 121 -21.06 3.33 6.12
C SER A 121 -19.65 3.05 5.61
N VAL A 122 -19.41 3.25 4.32
CA VAL A 122 -18.08 3.04 3.71
C VAL A 122 -17.46 4.38 3.34
N LEU A 123 -16.27 4.65 3.85
CA LEU A 123 -15.47 5.83 3.55
C LEU A 123 -14.20 5.40 2.79
N PHE A 124 -14.02 5.94 1.60
CA PHE A 124 -12.78 5.77 0.83
C PHE A 124 -11.86 6.96 1.07
N THR A 125 -10.63 6.70 1.52
CA THR A 125 -9.58 7.71 1.62
C THR A 125 -8.47 7.35 0.62
N THR A 126 -8.02 8.34 -0.14
CA THR A 126 -7.06 8.07 -1.20
C THR A 126 -6.34 9.36 -1.64
N ALA A 127 -5.06 9.23 -1.97
CA ALA A 127 -4.30 10.29 -2.61
C ALA A 127 -4.57 10.39 -4.12
N SER A 128 -5.06 9.29 -4.73
CA SER A 128 -5.37 9.19 -6.15
C SER A 128 -6.68 8.43 -6.32
N GLN A 129 -7.76 9.15 -6.61
CA GLN A 129 -9.11 8.62 -6.58
C GLN A 129 -9.35 7.61 -7.72
N PRO A 130 -9.54 6.31 -7.44
CA PRO A 130 -9.91 5.33 -8.44
C PRO A 130 -11.36 5.54 -8.89
N VAL A 131 -11.68 5.13 -10.10
CA VAL A 131 -13.06 5.16 -10.59
C VAL A 131 -13.82 3.98 -9.98
N LEU A 132 -14.52 4.23 -8.87
CA LEU A 132 -15.34 3.24 -8.15
C LEU A 132 -16.84 3.43 -8.37
N SER A 133 -17.26 4.43 -9.13
CA SER A 133 -18.67 4.74 -9.41
C SER A 133 -19.04 4.49 -10.87
N GLY A 134 -20.32 4.24 -11.09
CA GLY A 134 -20.89 4.09 -12.43
C GLY A 134 -20.54 2.77 -13.12
N LEU A 135 -20.82 2.73 -14.42
CA LEU A 135 -20.49 1.60 -15.30
C LEU A 135 -19.27 1.94 -16.13
N ILE A 136 -18.25 1.09 -16.09
CA ILE A 136 -17.15 1.11 -17.04
C ILE A 136 -17.33 -0.05 -17.99
N GLU A 137 -17.58 0.26 -19.25
CA GLU A 137 -17.72 -0.75 -20.31
C GLU A 137 -16.34 -1.18 -20.79
N GLY A 138 -16.09 -2.48 -20.71
CA GLY A 138 -14.87 -3.10 -21.21
C GLY A 138 -15.04 -3.59 -22.65
N THR A 139 -14.01 -4.28 -23.14
CA THR A 139 -13.99 -4.87 -24.51
C THR A 139 -15.00 -5.99 -24.71
N ASN A 140 -15.55 -6.54 -23.63
CA ASN A 140 -16.58 -7.60 -23.63
C ASN A 140 -17.40 -7.51 -22.32
N PRO A 141 -18.60 -8.14 -22.25
CA PRO A 141 -19.45 -8.08 -21.06
C PRO A 141 -18.81 -8.55 -19.76
N LYS A 142 -17.85 -9.47 -19.80
CA LYS A 142 -17.09 -9.91 -18.59
C LYS A 142 -16.09 -8.87 -18.10
N ALA A 143 -15.71 -7.95 -18.96
CA ALA A 143 -14.82 -6.84 -18.67
C ALA A 143 -15.56 -5.59 -18.16
N ASN A 144 -16.88 -5.62 -18.07
CA ASN A 144 -17.67 -4.53 -17.51
C ASN A 144 -17.46 -4.48 -15.99
N PHE A 145 -17.20 -3.27 -15.49
CA PHE A 145 -17.14 -2.99 -14.07
C PHE A 145 -18.36 -2.18 -13.64
N GLN A 146 -19.14 -2.74 -12.72
CA GLN A 146 -20.30 -2.06 -12.14
C GLN A 146 -19.94 -1.51 -10.77
N GLY A 147 -19.61 -0.24 -10.73
CA GLY A 147 -19.23 0.47 -9.51
C GLY A 147 -20.39 0.75 -8.56
N ILE A 148 -20.13 1.63 -7.60
CA ILE A 148 -21.10 2.12 -6.60
C ILE A 148 -21.97 3.17 -7.24
N ASP A 149 -23.30 3.11 -7.00
CA ASP A 149 -24.26 3.99 -7.69
C ASP A 149 -24.17 5.44 -7.21
N HIS A 150 -23.94 5.66 -5.91
CA HIS A 150 -23.87 6.99 -5.30
C HIS A 150 -22.66 7.09 -4.38
N ILE A 151 -21.73 7.97 -4.74
CA ILE A 151 -20.59 8.37 -3.90
C ILE A 151 -20.76 9.85 -3.58
N THR A 152 -20.68 10.20 -2.28
CA THR A 152 -20.71 11.59 -1.82
C THR A 152 -19.29 12.04 -1.52
N GLU A 153 -18.84 13.08 -2.19
CA GLU A 153 -17.57 13.74 -1.87
C GLU A 153 -17.69 14.53 -0.58
N ILE A 154 -16.84 14.20 0.40
CA ILE A 154 -16.82 14.89 1.71
C ILE A 154 -16.21 16.28 1.58
N ILE A 155 -15.19 16.40 0.71
CA ILE A 155 -14.51 17.68 0.46
C ILE A 155 -14.93 18.17 -0.92
N PRO A 156 -15.74 19.23 -1.00
CA PRO A 156 -16.18 19.78 -2.27
C PRO A 156 -15.01 20.31 -3.12
N ASN A 157 -15.07 20.10 -4.43
CA ASN A 157 -14.04 20.56 -5.37
C ASN A 157 -13.85 22.10 -5.38
N GLU A 158 -14.90 22.86 -4.97
CA GLU A 158 -14.87 24.34 -4.83
C GLU A 158 -13.74 24.83 -3.89
N PHE A 159 -13.31 24.03 -2.93
CA PHE A 159 -12.18 24.39 -2.08
C PHE A 159 -10.84 24.43 -2.81
N ALA A 160 -10.75 23.85 -4.01
CA ALA A 160 -9.53 23.78 -4.84
C ALA A 160 -8.28 23.40 -4.02
N LEU A 161 -8.40 22.38 -3.14
CA LEU A 161 -7.32 22.00 -2.23
C LEU A 161 -6.11 21.46 -2.98
N HIS A 162 -6.32 20.85 -4.14
CA HIS A 162 -5.24 20.34 -4.98
C HIS A 162 -4.27 21.46 -5.39
N ASP A 163 -4.79 22.62 -5.77
CA ASP A 163 -3.97 23.78 -6.17
C ASP A 163 -3.34 24.44 -4.95
N LYS A 164 -4.13 24.66 -3.89
CA LYS A 164 -3.67 25.32 -2.65
C LYS A 164 -2.58 24.55 -1.92
N LEU A 165 -2.61 23.21 -2.00
CA LEU A 165 -1.66 22.31 -1.33
C LEU A 165 -0.54 21.85 -2.25
N ARG A 166 -0.47 22.33 -3.49
CA ARG A 166 0.58 21.97 -4.44
C ARG A 166 1.94 22.45 -3.94
N ARG A 167 2.83 21.51 -3.64
CA ARG A 167 4.16 21.76 -3.08
C ARG A 167 5.29 21.17 -3.92
N VAL A 168 4.94 20.53 -5.04
CA VAL A 168 5.88 19.78 -5.87
C VAL A 168 5.70 20.14 -7.34
N LYS A 169 6.82 20.27 -8.03
CA LYS A 169 6.89 20.38 -9.49
C LYS A 169 7.34 19.05 -10.07
N LEU A 170 6.65 18.57 -11.10
CA LEU A 170 7.07 17.41 -11.89
C LEU A 170 7.93 17.86 -13.07
N VAL A 171 9.05 17.18 -13.29
CA VAL A 171 9.91 17.33 -14.46
C VAL A 171 10.00 15.97 -15.14
N ILE A 172 9.42 15.86 -16.33
CA ILE A 172 9.28 14.60 -17.03
C ILE A 172 10.33 14.50 -18.13
N ASP A 173 11.15 13.46 -18.11
CA ASP A 173 12.14 13.13 -19.12
C ASP A 173 11.87 11.72 -19.67
N ASN A 174 11.18 11.65 -20.78
CA ASN A 174 10.82 10.40 -21.44
C ASN A 174 11.95 9.83 -22.31
N THR A 175 13.13 10.48 -22.38
CA THR A 175 14.27 9.94 -23.11
C THR A 175 14.92 8.84 -22.33
N GLY A 176 15.12 7.67 -22.97
CA GLY A 176 15.76 6.51 -22.33
C GLY A 176 17.17 6.84 -21.86
N LYS A 177 17.40 6.75 -20.56
CA LYS A 177 18.70 7.02 -19.92
C LYS A 177 19.39 5.74 -19.51
N THR A 178 20.71 5.78 -19.49
CA THR A 178 21.56 4.73 -18.89
C THR A 178 21.55 4.87 -17.35
N TYR A 179 21.97 3.83 -16.66
CA TYR A 179 22.14 3.91 -15.19
C TYR A 179 23.20 4.95 -14.79
N ASP A 180 24.28 5.09 -15.58
CA ASP A 180 25.34 6.06 -15.28
C ASP A 180 24.84 7.51 -15.39
N GLU A 181 24.02 7.81 -16.42
CA GLU A 181 23.40 9.12 -16.57
C GLU A 181 22.45 9.44 -15.42
N ILE A 182 21.64 8.48 -14.97
CA ILE A 182 20.74 8.66 -13.83
C ILE A 182 21.53 8.81 -12.54
N ALA A 183 22.52 7.96 -12.28
CA ALA A 183 23.38 8.05 -11.10
C ALA A 183 24.10 9.41 -11.04
N ALA A 184 24.61 9.91 -12.17
CA ALA A 184 25.23 11.23 -12.25
C ALA A 184 24.23 12.36 -11.93
N LYS A 185 22.99 12.30 -12.47
CA LYS A 185 21.93 13.26 -12.15
C LYS A 185 21.54 13.23 -10.66
N VAL A 186 21.38 12.04 -10.08
CA VAL A 186 21.06 11.85 -8.65
C VAL A 186 22.20 12.39 -7.77
N ALA A 187 23.45 12.20 -8.18
CA ALA A 187 24.64 12.63 -7.44
C ALA A 187 24.78 14.17 -7.32
N ILE A 188 24.11 14.93 -8.18
CA ILE A 188 24.11 16.40 -8.10
C ILE A 188 23.43 16.89 -6.80
N TYR A 189 22.49 16.11 -6.27
CA TYR A 189 21.69 16.51 -5.11
C TYR A 189 22.24 15.95 -3.81
N ASN A 190 22.25 16.80 -2.80
CA ASN A 190 22.74 16.42 -1.47
C ASN A 190 21.77 15.47 -0.75
N LYS A 191 20.47 15.83 -0.69
CA LYS A 191 19.42 14.99 -0.09
C LYS A 191 18.44 14.59 -1.17
N VAL A 192 18.45 13.30 -1.55
CA VAL A 192 17.67 12.80 -2.69
C VAL A 192 17.19 11.39 -2.48
N LEU A 193 15.96 11.13 -2.92
CA LEU A 193 15.36 9.82 -2.99
C LEU A 193 15.19 9.43 -4.48
N CYS A 194 15.68 8.27 -4.87
CA CYS A 194 15.46 7.71 -6.20
C CYS A 194 14.68 6.40 -6.08
N ILE A 195 13.50 6.34 -6.69
CA ILE A 195 12.60 5.19 -6.66
C ILE A 195 12.56 4.55 -8.04
N VAL A 196 12.80 3.24 -8.08
CA VAL A 196 12.85 2.44 -9.30
C VAL A 196 11.90 1.23 -9.23
N ASN A 197 11.64 0.61 -10.39
CA ASN A 197 10.62 -0.41 -10.53
C ASN A 197 11.09 -1.81 -10.10
N THR A 198 12.39 -2.08 -10.19
CA THR A 198 12.93 -3.41 -9.88
C THR A 198 14.04 -3.36 -8.84
N ARG A 199 14.21 -4.48 -8.13
CA ARG A 199 15.33 -4.67 -7.19
C ARG A 199 16.69 -4.62 -7.91
N LYS A 200 16.73 -5.11 -9.15
CA LYS A 200 17.93 -5.06 -10.00
C LYS A 200 18.30 -3.62 -10.32
N ASP A 201 17.34 -2.80 -10.78
CA ASP A 201 17.59 -1.40 -11.09
C ASP A 201 18.06 -0.62 -9.86
N ALA A 202 17.47 -0.93 -8.69
CA ALA A 202 17.88 -0.31 -7.43
C ALA A 202 19.35 -0.64 -7.08
N LYS A 203 19.76 -1.90 -7.23
CA LYS A 203 21.14 -2.31 -7.00
C LYS A 203 22.10 -1.66 -8.01
N GLU A 204 21.77 -1.68 -9.29
CA GLU A 204 22.59 -1.10 -10.36
C GLU A 204 22.84 0.39 -10.15
N LEU A 205 21.81 1.15 -9.75
CA LEU A 205 21.96 2.57 -9.43
C LEU A 205 22.74 2.80 -8.13
N TYR A 206 22.47 2.01 -7.11
CA TYR A 206 23.17 2.11 -5.82
C TYR A 206 24.69 1.90 -5.98
N ASP A 207 25.10 0.91 -6.77
CA ASP A 207 26.50 0.58 -7.00
C ASP A 207 27.23 1.69 -7.78
N ARG A 208 26.52 2.43 -8.65
CA ARG A 208 27.08 3.53 -9.45
C ARG A 208 27.09 4.88 -8.75
N LEU A 209 26.37 5.05 -7.67
CA LEU A 209 26.45 6.29 -6.91
C LEU A 209 27.84 6.47 -6.31
N PRO A 210 28.39 7.70 -6.28
CA PRO A 210 29.66 7.99 -5.65
C PRO A 210 29.60 7.65 -4.16
N ASN A 211 30.76 7.27 -3.59
CA ASN A 211 30.89 6.94 -2.16
C ASN A 211 30.97 8.18 -1.26
N GLU A 212 30.75 9.36 -1.81
CA GLU A 212 30.67 10.60 -1.06
C GLU A 212 29.35 10.69 -0.28
N GLY A 213 29.43 10.96 1.02
CA GLY A 213 28.28 11.03 1.91
C GLY A 213 27.69 9.67 2.28
N ILE A 214 26.43 9.66 2.68
CA ILE A 214 25.72 8.45 3.08
C ILE A 214 24.81 8.00 1.94
N LYS A 215 25.02 6.77 1.45
CA LYS A 215 24.11 6.13 0.52
C LYS A 215 23.42 4.94 1.18
N LEU A 216 22.10 4.85 1.00
CA LEU A 216 21.26 3.81 1.57
C LEU A 216 20.40 3.16 0.48
N HIS A 217 20.09 1.88 0.70
CA HIS A 217 19.24 1.08 -0.18
C HIS A 217 18.01 0.60 0.59
N LEU A 218 16.84 0.63 -0.05
CA LEU A 218 15.58 0.14 0.50
C LEU A 218 14.83 -0.69 -0.54
N SER A 219 14.70 -1.98 -0.31
CA SER A 219 13.91 -2.87 -1.16
C SER A 219 13.36 -4.06 -0.37
N ARG A 220 12.41 -4.78 -0.97
CA ARG A 220 11.88 -6.03 -0.40
C ARG A 220 12.87 -7.22 -0.42
N MET A 221 14.14 -6.99 -0.75
CA MET A 221 15.22 -7.96 -0.51
C MET A 221 15.69 -7.96 0.94
N MET A 222 15.33 -6.92 1.70
CA MET A 222 15.65 -6.76 3.09
C MET A 222 14.54 -7.36 3.95
N CYS A 223 14.87 -7.97 5.09
CA CYS A 223 13.86 -8.41 6.03
C CYS A 223 13.14 -7.22 6.68
N PRO A 224 11.93 -7.39 7.22
CA PRO A 224 11.14 -6.31 7.83
C PRO A 224 11.90 -5.53 8.93
N ALA A 225 12.70 -6.21 9.77
CA ALA A 225 13.52 -5.57 10.79
C ALA A 225 14.54 -4.61 10.17
N HIS A 226 15.28 -5.07 9.15
CA HIS A 226 16.27 -4.28 8.43
C HIS A 226 15.63 -3.08 7.72
N ILE A 227 14.46 -3.26 7.08
CA ILE A 227 13.72 -2.15 6.47
C ILE A 227 13.36 -1.10 7.52
N SER A 228 12.81 -1.51 8.66
CA SER A 228 12.39 -0.61 9.73
C SER A 228 13.57 0.17 10.32
N GLU A 229 14.70 -0.49 10.54
CA GLU A 229 15.92 0.16 11.00
C GLU A 229 16.44 1.18 9.98
N THR A 230 16.50 0.78 8.70
CA THR A 230 16.97 1.68 7.62
C THR A 230 16.08 2.91 7.48
N ILE A 231 14.74 2.75 7.57
CA ILE A 231 13.80 3.88 7.55
C ILE A 231 14.06 4.82 8.74
N ARG A 232 14.25 4.26 9.94
CA ARG A 232 14.59 5.06 11.14
C ARG A 232 15.89 5.83 10.95
N LYS A 233 16.92 5.18 10.37
CA LYS A 233 18.19 5.80 10.04
C LYS A 233 18.04 6.93 9.03
N VAL A 234 17.26 6.71 7.94
CA VAL A 234 16.95 7.76 6.95
C VAL A 234 16.30 8.96 7.62
N LYS A 235 15.26 8.75 8.46
CA LYS A 235 14.57 9.84 9.18
C LYS A 235 15.52 10.65 10.07
N ALA A 236 16.41 9.99 10.79
CA ALA A 236 17.41 10.65 11.62
C ALA A 236 18.39 11.49 10.78
N LEU A 237 18.96 10.92 9.73
CA LEU A 237 19.90 11.59 8.82
C LEU A 237 19.29 12.78 8.06
N LEU A 238 18.02 12.72 7.72
CA LEU A 238 17.34 13.85 7.06
C LEU A 238 17.18 15.05 8.00
N LYS A 239 17.05 14.83 9.31
CA LYS A 239 16.98 15.87 10.34
C LYS A 239 18.38 16.39 10.74
N ASP A 240 19.38 15.55 10.63
CA ASP A 240 20.75 15.89 11.01
C ASP A 240 21.42 16.79 9.97
N LYS A 241 21.95 17.92 10.44
CA LYS A 241 22.70 18.88 9.61
C LYS A 241 24.18 18.50 9.45
N SER A 242 24.71 17.63 10.31
CA SER A 242 26.10 17.16 10.24
C SER A 242 26.35 16.23 9.04
N HIS A 243 25.29 15.62 8.51
CA HIS A 243 25.33 14.76 7.33
C HIS A 243 24.62 15.45 6.15
N PRO A 244 25.33 16.35 5.40
CA PRO A 244 24.71 17.13 4.34
C PRO A 244 24.30 16.26 3.14
N ILE A 245 25.02 15.14 2.88
CA ILE A 245 24.79 14.28 1.73
C ILE A 245 24.16 12.96 2.15
N VAL A 246 22.89 12.76 1.77
CA VAL A 246 22.10 11.55 2.02
C VAL A 246 21.37 11.14 0.74
N ARG A 247 21.79 10.06 0.11
CA ARG A 247 21.23 9.54 -1.12
C ARG A 247 20.59 8.18 -0.85
N VAL A 248 19.31 8.05 -1.17
CA VAL A 248 18.53 6.82 -0.94
C VAL A 248 18.05 6.30 -2.28
N ILE A 249 18.40 5.04 -2.59
CA ILE A 249 17.84 4.30 -3.72
C ILE A 249 16.83 3.31 -3.17
N ALA A 250 15.61 3.34 -3.67
CA ALA A 250 14.54 2.49 -3.19
C ALA A 250 13.73 1.86 -4.33
N THR A 251 13.02 0.78 -4.03
CA THR A 251 11.89 0.32 -4.83
C THR A 251 10.60 0.97 -4.34
N GLN A 252 9.43 0.61 -4.93
CA GLN A 252 8.12 1.14 -4.56
C GLN A 252 7.76 1.00 -3.07
N LEU A 253 8.56 0.27 -2.31
CA LEU A 253 8.38 0.10 -0.86
C LEU A 253 8.17 1.41 -0.10
N VAL A 254 8.75 2.52 -0.59
CA VAL A 254 8.70 3.83 0.08
C VAL A 254 7.57 4.73 -0.43
N GLU A 255 6.84 4.34 -1.48
CA GLU A 255 5.75 5.13 -2.05
C GLU A 255 4.59 5.26 -1.08
N ALA A 256 4.27 4.18 -0.35
CA ALA A 256 3.24 4.19 0.67
C ALA A 256 3.76 3.65 2.01
N GLY A 257 3.14 4.05 3.10
CA GLY A 257 3.46 3.54 4.44
C GLY A 257 4.74 4.03 5.08
N VAL A 258 5.51 4.88 4.42
CA VAL A 258 6.78 5.41 4.95
C VAL A 258 6.71 6.93 5.01
N ASP A 259 6.88 7.46 6.20
CA ASP A 259 6.91 8.92 6.44
C ASP A 259 8.34 9.43 6.33
N ILE A 260 8.74 9.80 5.10
CA ILE A 260 10.03 10.40 4.76
C ILE A 260 9.80 11.64 3.90
N ASP A 261 10.66 12.64 4.06
CA ASP A 261 10.57 13.92 3.37
C ASP A 261 11.91 14.29 2.74
N PHE A 262 11.95 14.32 1.41
CA PHE A 262 13.13 14.70 0.63
C PHE A 262 12.87 15.99 -0.17
N PRO A 263 13.86 16.87 -0.32
CA PRO A 263 13.72 18.06 -1.17
C PRO A 263 13.62 17.71 -2.66
N VAL A 264 14.19 16.57 -3.07
CA VAL A 264 14.24 16.11 -4.46
C VAL A 264 13.96 14.60 -4.50
N VAL A 265 13.07 14.21 -5.41
CA VAL A 265 12.75 12.81 -5.68
C VAL A 265 12.95 12.50 -7.16
N PHE A 266 13.55 11.37 -7.46
CA PHE A 266 13.59 10.76 -8.78
C PHE A 266 12.67 9.56 -8.79
N ARG A 267 11.82 9.43 -9.80
CA ARG A 267 10.93 8.28 -9.98
C ARG A 267 11.07 7.74 -11.40
N GLN A 268 11.44 6.47 -11.51
CA GLN A 268 11.38 5.77 -12.79
C GLN A 268 9.94 5.75 -13.30
N GLU A 269 9.72 5.89 -14.59
CA GLU A 269 8.39 5.83 -15.22
C GLU A 269 7.56 4.64 -14.73
N SER A 270 6.28 4.88 -14.46
CA SER A 270 5.32 3.93 -13.91
C SER A 270 3.89 4.42 -14.15
N GLY A 271 2.90 3.83 -13.49
CA GLY A 271 1.54 4.37 -13.42
C GLY A 271 1.51 5.75 -12.78
N LEU A 272 0.49 6.54 -13.12
CA LEU A 272 0.34 7.91 -12.60
C LEU A 272 0.18 7.93 -11.08
N ASP A 273 -0.59 7.01 -10.52
CA ASP A 273 -0.78 6.79 -9.09
C ASP A 273 0.55 6.60 -8.34
N SER A 274 1.42 5.75 -8.85
CA SER A 274 2.75 5.49 -8.29
C SER A 274 3.68 6.72 -8.39
N ILE A 275 3.63 7.44 -9.49
CA ILE A 275 4.41 8.69 -9.66
C ILE A 275 3.95 9.75 -8.65
N LEU A 276 2.65 9.92 -8.44
CA LEU A 276 2.14 10.89 -7.48
C LEU A 276 2.40 10.48 -6.03
N GLN A 277 2.38 9.19 -5.71
CA GLN A 277 2.80 8.69 -4.39
C GLN A 277 4.29 8.98 -4.13
N ALA A 278 5.14 8.79 -5.14
CA ALA A 278 6.54 9.18 -5.06
C ALA A 278 6.72 10.71 -4.89
N ALA A 279 5.95 11.50 -5.65
CA ALA A 279 5.93 12.96 -5.50
C ALA A 279 5.46 13.40 -4.10
N GLY A 280 4.56 12.64 -3.47
CA GLY A 280 4.15 12.83 -2.07
C GLY A 280 5.26 12.60 -1.03
N ARG A 281 6.44 12.12 -1.43
CA ARG A 281 7.66 12.02 -0.60
C ARG A 281 8.60 13.21 -0.82
N CYS A 282 8.25 14.10 -1.75
CA CYS A 282 8.98 15.30 -2.07
C CYS A 282 8.36 16.49 -1.36
N ASN A 283 9.16 17.23 -0.57
CA ASN A 283 8.70 18.42 0.17
C ASN A 283 7.37 18.19 0.95
N ARG A 284 7.26 17.01 1.52
CA ARG A 284 6.05 16.54 2.23
C ARG A 284 5.67 17.45 3.39
N GLU A 285 6.67 17.90 4.15
CA GLU A 285 6.48 18.79 5.30
C GLU A 285 6.41 20.28 4.90
N GLY A 286 6.53 20.61 3.61
CA GLY A 286 6.46 21.99 3.12
C GLY A 286 7.62 22.88 3.58
N ARG A 287 8.78 22.29 3.84
CA ARG A 287 9.98 23.03 4.31
C ARG A 287 10.60 23.93 3.23
N ASN A 288 10.41 23.54 1.98
CA ASN A 288 10.83 24.32 0.82
C ASN A 288 9.60 24.96 0.14
N THR A 289 9.79 26.06 -0.56
CA THR A 289 8.72 26.67 -1.35
C THR A 289 8.15 25.69 -2.36
N VAL A 290 9.03 24.96 -3.09
CA VAL A 290 8.65 23.94 -4.07
C VAL A 290 9.71 22.84 -4.05
N GLY A 291 9.26 21.57 -3.93
CA GLY A 291 10.08 20.39 -4.18
C GLY A 291 10.08 20.03 -5.66
N THR A 292 11.05 19.23 -6.10
CA THR A 292 11.11 18.77 -7.49
C THR A 292 11.12 17.25 -7.55
N THR A 293 10.16 16.68 -8.28
CA THR A 293 10.15 15.25 -8.62
C THR A 293 10.47 15.09 -10.09
N PHE A 294 11.57 14.38 -10.37
CA PHE A 294 12.01 14.01 -11.72
C PHE A 294 11.44 12.65 -12.08
N VAL A 295 10.68 12.58 -13.17
CA VAL A 295 10.22 11.32 -13.76
C VAL A 295 11.14 10.99 -14.92
N PHE A 296 11.74 9.80 -14.91
CA PHE A 296 12.73 9.39 -15.90
C PHE A 296 12.43 8.01 -16.46
N SER A 297 12.86 7.76 -17.71
CA SER A 297 12.81 6.48 -18.37
C SER A 297 14.19 5.86 -18.45
N LEU A 298 14.31 4.55 -18.21
CA LEU A 298 15.54 3.80 -18.53
C LEU A 298 15.51 3.37 -19.99
N ALA A 299 16.70 3.19 -20.57
CA ALA A 299 16.86 2.74 -21.95
C ALA A 299 16.11 1.43 -22.24
N ALA A 300 15.73 1.21 -23.50
CA ALA A 300 14.77 0.18 -23.95
C ALA A 300 15.11 -1.26 -23.51
N GLU A 301 16.38 -1.56 -23.22
CA GLU A 301 16.84 -2.84 -22.69
C GLU A 301 16.35 -3.12 -21.25
N LYS A 302 15.91 -2.06 -20.53
CA LYS A 302 15.51 -2.07 -19.11
C LYS A 302 14.04 -1.73 -18.96
N ARG A 303 13.22 -2.59 -19.56
CA ARG A 303 11.78 -2.39 -19.68
C ARG A 303 11.07 -2.47 -18.33
N ILE A 304 9.96 -1.73 -18.26
CA ILE A 304 9.01 -1.86 -17.15
C ILE A 304 8.52 -3.31 -17.06
N PRO A 305 8.49 -3.91 -15.85
CA PRO A 305 7.99 -5.26 -15.66
C PRO A 305 6.61 -5.49 -16.27
N PHE A 306 6.42 -6.67 -16.86
CA PHE A 306 5.12 -7.06 -17.44
C PHE A 306 4.03 -7.15 -16.35
N GLY A 307 2.76 -7.17 -16.79
CA GLY A 307 1.61 -7.25 -15.90
C GLY A 307 1.10 -5.87 -15.48
N ALA A 308 0.63 -5.75 -14.25
CA ALA A 308 -0.05 -4.57 -13.73
C ALA A 308 0.75 -3.27 -13.89
N MET A 309 2.06 -3.31 -13.66
CA MET A 309 2.92 -2.13 -13.77
C MET A 309 3.01 -1.61 -15.22
N LYS A 310 3.13 -2.53 -16.20
CA LYS A 310 3.14 -2.16 -17.62
C LYS A 310 1.78 -1.63 -18.06
N ALA A 311 0.68 -2.23 -17.59
CA ALA A 311 -0.68 -1.76 -17.88
C ALA A 311 -0.89 -0.34 -17.33
N ALA A 312 -0.47 -0.08 -16.09
CA ALA A 312 -0.53 1.22 -15.45
C ALA A 312 0.30 2.27 -16.19
N ASN A 313 1.53 1.94 -16.59
CA ASN A 313 2.35 2.84 -17.39
C ASN A 313 1.73 3.14 -18.76
N ASN A 314 1.16 2.13 -19.43
CA ASN A 314 0.47 2.33 -20.72
C ASN A 314 -0.77 3.21 -20.55
N ALA A 315 -1.54 3.07 -19.47
CA ALA A 315 -2.66 3.96 -19.18
C ALA A 315 -2.19 5.42 -19.04
N ARG A 316 -1.09 5.67 -18.31
CA ARG A 316 -0.47 6.99 -18.20
C ARG A 316 -0.02 7.57 -19.55
N LEU A 317 0.59 6.75 -20.40
CA LEU A 317 1.08 7.20 -21.73
C LEU A 317 -0.05 7.58 -22.70
N ASN A 318 -1.28 7.15 -22.43
CA ASN A 318 -2.45 7.52 -23.23
C ASN A 318 -3.18 8.78 -22.74
N LEU A 319 -2.71 9.36 -21.64
CA LEU A 319 -3.23 10.67 -21.21
C LEU A 319 -2.85 11.75 -22.21
N PRO A 320 -3.69 12.78 -22.38
CA PRO A 320 -3.37 13.92 -23.23
C PRO A 320 -2.03 14.55 -22.86
N ALA A 321 -1.23 14.96 -23.86
CA ALA A 321 0.15 15.43 -23.66
C ALA A 321 0.29 16.62 -22.68
N ASN A 322 -0.75 17.45 -22.58
CA ASN A 322 -0.74 18.65 -21.73
C ASN A 322 -1.54 18.47 -20.42
N SER A 323 -1.88 17.23 -20.04
CA SER A 323 -2.60 16.98 -18.80
C SER A 323 -1.79 17.40 -17.58
N ASP A 324 -2.44 18.13 -16.67
CA ASP A 324 -1.88 18.35 -15.34
C ASP A 324 -2.05 17.09 -14.49
N TRP A 325 -0.97 16.43 -14.16
CA TRP A 325 -1.01 15.15 -13.45
C TRP A 325 -1.48 15.28 -11.99
N PHE A 326 -1.53 16.47 -11.43
CA PHE A 326 -2.11 16.72 -10.11
C PHE A 326 -3.62 17.01 -10.15
N ASP A 327 -4.19 17.20 -11.34
CA ASP A 327 -5.63 17.44 -11.49
C ASP A 327 -6.41 16.15 -11.24
N PRO A 328 -7.46 16.17 -10.38
CA PRO A 328 -8.32 15.01 -10.13
C PRO A 328 -8.95 14.43 -11.40
N SER A 329 -9.30 15.26 -12.37
CA SER A 329 -9.87 14.81 -13.65
C SER A 329 -8.89 13.98 -14.45
N THR A 330 -7.62 14.33 -14.43
CA THR A 330 -6.53 13.56 -15.06
C THR A 330 -6.37 12.20 -14.38
N MET A 331 -6.52 12.13 -13.06
CA MET A 331 -6.48 10.87 -12.33
C MET A 331 -7.69 9.99 -12.66
N THR A 332 -8.88 10.57 -12.77
CA THR A 332 -10.10 9.86 -13.20
C THR A 332 -9.91 9.27 -14.60
N GLU A 333 -9.40 10.05 -15.55
CA GLU A 333 -9.10 9.59 -16.90
C GLU A 333 -8.06 8.48 -16.91
N TYR A 334 -7.00 8.59 -16.10
CA TYR A 334 -5.97 7.57 -15.95
C TYR A 334 -6.58 6.22 -15.49
N PHE A 335 -7.41 6.21 -14.45
CA PHE A 335 -8.04 4.99 -13.98
C PHE A 335 -9.06 4.44 -14.97
N TYR A 336 -9.78 5.31 -15.67
CA TYR A 336 -10.66 4.88 -16.76
C TYR A 336 -9.86 4.16 -17.86
N GLN A 337 -8.74 4.74 -18.32
CA GLN A 337 -7.85 4.12 -19.31
C GLN A 337 -7.24 2.80 -18.80
N LEU A 338 -6.97 2.69 -17.50
CA LEU A 338 -6.47 1.46 -16.90
C LEU A 338 -7.56 0.38 -16.88
N TYR A 339 -8.79 0.73 -16.50
CA TYR A 339 -9.89 -0.21 -16.31
C TYR A 339 -10.48 -0.68 -17.64
N CYS A 340 -10.66 0.19 -18.63
CA CYS A 340 -11.17 -0.19 -19.96
C CYS A 340 -10.35 -1.27 -20.67
N ARG A 341 -9.11 -1.47 -20.25
CA ARG A 341 -8.19 -2.46 -20.84
C ARG A 341 -8.11 -3.78 -20.09
N LYS A 342 -8.81 -3.87 -18.96
CA LYS A 342 -8.90 -5.15 -18.25
C LYS A 342 -9.85 -6.10 -18.95
N ASN A 343 -9.53 -7.39 -18.88
CA ASN A 343 -10.38 -8.44 -19.45
C ASN A 343 -11.50 -8.86 -18.48
N THR A 344 -11.28 -8.63 -17.17
CA THR A 344 -12.25 -8.92 -16.12
C THR A 344 -11.85 -8.21 -14.82
N PHE A 345 -12.80 -8.01 -13.91
CA PHE A 345 -12.61 -7.54 -12.53
C PHE A 345 -12.93 -8.63 -11.50
N ASP A 346 -13.03 -9.86 -11.96
CA ASP A 346 -13.25 -11.08 -11.15
C ASP A 346 -12.48 -12.24 -11.80
N ASP A 347 -11.15 -12.19 -11.75
CA ASP A 347 -10.25 -13.14 -12.42
C ASP A 347 -10.41 -14.59 -11.96
N LYS A 348 -10.95 -14.80 -10.76
CA LYS A 348 -11.17 -16.12 -10.17
C LYS A 348 -12.62 -16.58 -10.22
N ASP A 349 -13.50 -15.84 -10.94
CA ASP A 349 -14.95 -16.09 -11.06
C ASP A 349 -15.65 -16.22 -9.67
N ILE A 350 -15.27 -15.40 -8.68
CA ILE A 350 -15.82 -15.44 -7.32
C ILE A 350 -17.33 -15.27 -7.32
N LYS A 351 -17.85 -14.35 -8.14
CA LYS A 351 -19.28 -14.09 -8.28
C LYS A 351 -20.05 -15.33 -8.75
N HIS A 352 -19.48 -16.10 -9.68
CA HIS A 352 -20.09 -17.34 -10.14
C HIS A 352 -20.32 -18.34 -9.00
N TYR A 353 -19.34 -18.49 -8.09
CA TYR A 353 -19.44 -19.40 -6.97
C TYR A 353 -20.38 -18.91 -5.86
N LEU A 354 -20.57 -17.60 -5.73
CA LEU A 354 -21.42 -17.01 -4.68
C LEU A 354 -22.87 -16.82 -5.12
N TYR A 355 -23.12 -16.51 -6.40
CA TYR A 355 -24.43 -16.09 -6.87
C TYR A 355 -25.09 -17.07 -7.86
N ASN A 356 -24.51 -18.26 -8.07
CA ASN A 356 -25.16 -19.28 -8.86
C ASN A 356 -26.38 -19.83 -8.11
N PRO A 357 -27.60 -19.67 -8.64
CA PRO A 357 -28.81 -20.09 -7.91
C PRO A 357 -28.93 -21.61 -7.76
N ASN A 358 -28.19 -22.38 -8.56
CA ASN A 358 -28.25 -23.84 -8.53
C ASN A 358 -27.17 -24.46 -7.64
N GLU A 359 -26.10 -23.71 -7.34
CA GLU A 359 -24.94 -24.22 -6.62
C GLU A 359 -24.25 -23.09 -5.84
N LEU A 360 -24.42 -23.06 -4.52
CA LEU A 360 -23.69 -22.12 -3.65
C LEU A 360 -22.39 -22.76 -3.19
N CYS A 361 -21.29 -22.37 -3.86
CA CYS A 361 -19.97 -22.96 -3.62
C CYS A 361 -19.10 -22.06 -2.73
N PHE A 362 -19.55 -21.76 -1.50
CA PHE A 362 -18.84 -20.86 -0.57
C PHE A 362 -17.41 -21.31 -0.27
N GLU A 363 -17.16 -22.61 -0.13
CA GLU A 363 -15.81 -23.14 0.11
C GLU A 363 -14.88 -22.86 -1.06
N THR A 364 -15.37 -23.05 -2.30
CA THR A 364 -14.59 -22.79 -3.51
C THR A 364 -14.31 -21.31 -3.66
N ALA A 365 -15.31 -20.43 -3.44
CA ALA A 365 -15.13 -18.99 -3.44
C ALA A 365 -14.08 -18.56 -2.43
N SER A 366 -14.17 -19.04 -1.19
CA SER A 366 -13.22 -18.74 -0.12
C SER A 366 -11.78 -19.18 -0.45
N LYS A 367 -11.62 -20.38 -1.02
CA LYS A 367 -10.29 -20.87 -1.42
C LYS A 367 -9.68 -20.05 -2.57
N LYS A 368 -10.51 -19.55 -3.47
CA LYS A 368 -10.07 -18.76 -4.62
C LYS A 368 -9.90 -17.29 -4.31
N PHE A 369 -10.64 -16.74 -3.35
CA PHE A 369 -10.48 -15.36 -2.91
C PHE A 369 -9.28 -15.26 -1.98
N ARG A 370 -8.11 -15.08 -2.55
CA ARG A 370 -6.85 -14.86 -1.86
C ARG A 370 -6.19 -13.62 -2.39
N LEU A 371 -6.01 -12.62 -1.53
CA LEU A 371 -5.35 -11.36 -1.89
C LEU A 371 -3.83 -11.49 -1.88
N ILE A 372 -3.31 -12.46 -1.12
CA ILE A 372 -1.90 -12.84 -1.11
C ILE A 372 -1.83 -14.33 -1.46
N ASP A 373 -1.05 -14.66 -2.50
CA ASP A 373 -0.78 -16.05 -2.84
C ASP A 373 0.17 -16.66 -1.78
N ASP A 374 -0.25 -17.79 -1.19
CA ASP A 374 0.48 -18.48 -0.12
C ASP A 374 1.62 -19.38 -0.63
N ASP A 375 1.95 -19.35 -1.92
CA ASP A 375 3.01 -20.17 -2.53
C ASP A 375 4.44 -19.67 -2.23
N CYS A 376 4.63 -19.04 -1.07
CA CYS A 376 5.91 -18.50 -0.66
C CYS A 376 6.53 -19.31 0.47
N MET A 377 7.82 -19.63 0.34
CA MET A 377 8.61 -20.18 1.44
C MET A 377 9.20 -19.03 2.26
N ASN A 378 8.90 -19.00 3.56
CA ASN A 378 9.50 -18.05 4.49
C ASN A 378 10.94 -18.47 4.80
N ILE A 379 11.88 -17.55 4.63
CA ILE A 379 13.30 -17.77 4.91
C ILE A 379 13.73 -16.77 5.97
N ILE A 380 14.29 -17.29 7.07
CA ILE A 380 14.89 -16.44 8.12
C ILE A 380 16.27 -16.03 7.65
N VAL A 381 16.52 -14.72 7.61
CA VAL A 381 17.83 -14.20 7.22
C VAL A 381 18.67 -13.87 8.46
N ASN A 382 20.01 -14.02 8.31
CA ASN A 382 20.94 -13.65 9.37
C ASN A 382 21.04 -12.13 9.49
N TRP A 383 20.26 -11.56 10.41
CA TRP A 383 20.23 -10.14 10.71
C TRP A 383 20.10 -9.94 12.23
N GLU A 384 20.92 -9.08 12.82
CA GLU A 384 20.95 -8.83 14.27
C GLU A 384 20.97 -10.13 15.09
N ASN A 385 19.97 -10.31 15.99
CA ASN A 385 19.86 -11.46 16.89
C ASN A 385 19.04 -12.63 16.33
N SER A 386 18.75 -12.64 15.03
CA SER A 386 17.89 -13.68 14.41
C SER A 386 18.44 -15.10 14.64
N MET A 387 19.75 -15.27 14.53
CA MET A 387 20.37 -16.59 14.70
C MET A 387 20.33 -17.08 16.15
N GLU A 388 20.43 -16.19 17.14
CA GLU A 388 20.24 -16.53 18.56
C GLU A 388 18.81 -17.03 18.82
N LEU A 389 17.82 -16.39 18.18
CA LEU A 389 16.42 -16.83 18.26
C LEU A 389 16.20 -18.18 17.57
N VAL A 390 16.89 -18.44 16.45
CA VAL A 390 16.86 -19.75 15.78
C VAL A 390 17.44 -20.83 16.68
N GLU A 391 18.57 -20.61 17.36
CA GLU A 391 19.15 -21.57 18.29
C GLU A 391 18.19 -21.83 19.49
N LYS A 392 17.60 -20.78 20.07
CA LYS A 392 16.55 -20.95 21.09
C LYS A 392 15.36 -21.76 20.60
N LEU A 393 14.94 -21.57 19.34
CA LEU A 393 13.85 -22.35 18.75
C LEU A 393 14.22 -23.84 18.60
N LYS A 394 15.47 -24.15 18.25
CA LYS A 394 15.98 -25.52 18.16
C LYS A 394 16.03 -26.20 19.55
N GLU A 395 16.44 -25.46 20.58
CA GLU A 395 16.57 -25.97 21.94
C GLU A 395 15.22 -26.15 22.65
N SER A 396 14.32 -25.16 22.54
CA SER A 396 13.04 -25.14 23.25
C SER A 396 11.86 -25.71 22.47
N GLY A 397 12.08 -26.05 21.20
CA GLY A 397 11.02 -26.44 20.26
C GLY A 397 10.28 -25.25 19.66
N CYS A 398 9.42 -25.51 18.65
CA CYS A 398 8.65 -24.50 17.95
C CYS A 398 7.53 -23.94 18.85
N THR A 399 7.80 -22.85 19.53
CA THR A 399 6.78 -22.12 20.28
C THR A 399 6.27 -20.92 19.48
N TYR A 400 4.97 -20.65 19.58
CA TYR A 400 4.33 -19.54 18.87
C TYR A 400 4.97 -18.17 19.13
N PRO A 401 5.35 -17.79 20.39
CA PRO A 401 6.04 -16.53 20.66
C PRO A 401 7.40 -16.40 19.95
N LEU A 402 8.21 -17.47 19.92
CA LEU A 402 9.49 -17.47 19.22
C LEU A 402 9.32 -17.37 17.70
N MET A 403 8.35 -18.09 17.14
CA MET A 403 8.01 -17.99 15.72
C MET A 403 7.58 -16.57 15.33
N LYS A 404 6.77 -15.91 16.15
CA LYS A 404 6.40 -14.50 15.93
C LYS A 404 7.60 -13.55 16.00
N GLN A 405 8.51 -13.74 16.94
CA GLN A 405 9.73 -12.93 16.99
C GLN A 405 10.63 -13.11 15.76
N LEU A 406 10.65 -14.32 15.20
CA LEU A 406 11.40 -14.64 13.99
C LEU A 406 10.74 -14.11 12.71
N ALA A 407 9.44 -13.90 12.68
CA ALA A 407 8.70 -13.46 11.49
C ALA A 407 9.13 -12.09 10.95
N LYS A 408 9.89 -11.30 11.70
CA LYS A 408 10.46 -10.00 11.26
C LYS A 408 11.82 -10.12 10.57
N PHE A 409 12.43 -11.30 10.59
CA PHE A 409 13.73 -11.60 9.99
C PHE A 409 13.58 -12.54 8.78
#